data_6f474ccce6bba833126cc943158ecc51
#
_entry.id   6f474ccce6bba833126cc943158ecc51
#
_cell.length_a   1.000
_cell.length_b   1.000
_cell.length_c   1.000
_cell.angle_alpha   90.00
_cell.angle_beta   90.00
_cell.angle_gamma   90.00
#
_symmetry.space_group_name_H-M   'P 1'
#
loop_
_entity.id
_entity.type
_entity.pdbx_description
1 polymer ?
#
loop_
_entity_poly.entity_id
_entity_poly.type
_entity_poly.pdbx_seq_one_letter_code
_entity_poly.pdbx_strand_id
1 'polypeptide(L)'
;MKRLTTRLLAAAGVLALTVGLITPGTAEAAATMPTPILDPFFNVPTSQYKNKEHGQLLRSRKLPAFLVPGGSATQMVFATRNTFNKPTYGTAVLVKPANFPKNGNVIVYNDFINSLGIGCQPSFSYSNLNPEWNTRSFISMWYAAIAAHYGYAFLIPDHEGMKAAYTANIHSGHVILD
;
A
#
# COMPACT_ATOMS: atom_id res chain seq x y z
N MET A 1 51.80 46.94 -7.99
CA MET A 1 51.88 45.68 -7.30
C MET A 1 51.27 45.70 -5.87
N LYS A 2 50.18 46.46 -5.58
CA LYS A 2 49.58 46.56 -4.22
C LYS A 2 48.08 46.20 -4.19
N ARG A 3 47.51 45.64 -5.25
CA ARG A 3 46.07 45.32 -5.31
C ARG A 3 45.75 43.81 -5.39
N LEU A 4 46.74 42.92 -5.36
CA LEU A 4 46.54 41.48 -5.46
C LEU A 4 46.50 40.76 -4.09
N THR A 5 47.06 41.34 -3.06
CA THR A 5 47.17 40.76 -1.73
C THR A 5 45.91 40.90 -0.86
N THR A 6 45.02 41.83 -1.19
CA THR A 6 43.80 42.09 -0.38
C THR A 6 42.62 41.18 -0.75
N ARG A 7 42.67 40.50 -1.89
CA ARG A 7 41.60 39.58 -2.32
C ARG A 7 41.77 38.13 -1.87
N LEU A 8 42.95 37.74 -1.43
CA LEU A 8 43.24 36.38 -0.95
C LEU A 8 42.91 36.20 0.55
N LEU A 9 42.77 37.25 1.31
CA LEU A 9 42.40 37.18 2.73
C LEU A 9 40.88 37.15 2.98
N ALA A 10 40.06 37.54 2.00
CA ALA A 10 38.61 37.47 2.12
C ALA A 10 38.01 36.08 1.75
N ALA A 11 38.75 35.24 1.03
CA ALA A 11 38.30 33.89 0.64
C ALA A 11 38.56 32.84 1.72
N ALA A 12 39.50 33.06 2.64
CA ALA A 12 39.81 32.12 3.72
C ALA A 12 38.87 32.24 4.93
N GLY A 13 38.15 33.35 5.07
CA GLY A 13 37.24 33.59 6.21
C GLY A 13 35.86 32.96 6.06
N VAL A 14 35.42 32.63 4.84
CA VAL A 14 34.08 32.09 4.60
C VAL A 14 34.06 30.56 4.72
N LEU A 15 35.20 29.87 4.61
CA LEU A 15 35.27 28.43 4.70
C LEU A 15 35.31 27.88 6.13
N ALA A 16 35.56 28.73 7.11
CA ALA A 16 35.67 28.32 8.52
C ALA A 16 34.37 28.39 9.30
N LEU A 17 33.28 28.96 8.74
CA LEU A 17 31.99 29.10 9.45
C LEU A 17 30.96 28.03 9.13
N THR A 18 31.22 27.09 8.22
CA THR A 18 30.25 26.07 7.83
C THR A 18 30.48 24.69 8.47
N VAL A 19 31.50 24.53 9.29
CA VAL A 19 31.82 23.24 9.96
C VAL A 19 31.25 23.14 11.39
N GLY A 20 30.61 24.19 11.89
CA GLY A 20 30.29 24.34 13.33
C GLY A 20 28.86 23.98 13.75
N LEU A 21 27.96 23.49 12.88
CA LEU A 21 26.56 23.23 13.25
C LEU A 21 26.03 21.88 12.72
N ILE A 22 26.85 20.82 12.76
CA ILE A 22 26.27 19.48 12.83
C ILE A 22 26.08 19.20 14.32
N THR A 23 24.99 19.72 14.89
CA THR A 23 24.45 19.15 16.10
C THR A 23 24.08 17.71 15.75
N PRO A 24 24.52 16.69 16.51
CA PRO A 24 23.95 15.37 16.36
C PRO A 24 22.46 15.54 16.64
N GLY A 25 21.66 15.51 15.56
CA GLY A 25 20.21 15.46 15.70
C GLY A 25 19.94 14.30 16.62
N THR A 26 19.23 14.54 17.70
CA THR A 26 18.62 13.47 18.49
C THR A 26 17.94 12.57 17.50
N ALA A 27 18.40 11.32 17.39
CA ALA A 27 17.74 10.33 16.55
C ALA A 27 16.30 10.27 17.06
N GLU A 28 15.39 10.93 16.35
CA GLU A 28 13.99 10.84 16.59
C GLU A 28 13.67 9.36 16.43
N ALA A 29 13.15 8.72 17.49
CA ALA A 29 12.85 7.31 17.47
C ALA A 29 11.96 7.07 16.23
N ALA A 30 12.49 6.31 15.27
CA ALA A 30 11.77 6.04 14.03
C ALA A 30 10.38 5.53 14.41
N ALA A 31 9.35 6.27 14.02
CA ALA A 31 7.99 5.88 14.30
C ALA A 31 7.78 4.45 13.78
N THR A 32 7.38 3.55 14.66
CA THR A 32 7.17 2.14 14.27
C THR A 32 6.06 2.08 13.23
N MET A 33 6.37 1.52 12.06
CA MET A 33 5.40 1.37 10.98
C MET A 33 4.22 0.52 11.48
N PRO A 34 2.97 0.96 11.33
CA PRO A 34 1.82 0.12 11.60
C PRO A 34 1.92 -1.20 10.81
N THR A 35 1.51 -2.29 11.40
CA THR A 35 1.54 -3.61 10.75
C THR A 35 0.14 -4.24 10.73
N PRO A 36 -0.21 -5.00 9.68
CA PRO A 36 -1.49 -5.70 9.61
C PRO A 36 -1.72 -6.67 10.77
N ILE A 37 -0.66 -7.18 11.39
CA ILE A 37 -0.74 -8.12 12.52
C ILE A 37 -1.49 -7.51 13.73
N LEU A 38 -1.38 -6.21 13.92
CA LEU A 38 -2.05 -5.50 15.02
C LEU A 38 -3.52 -5.16 14.71
N ASP A 39 -3.95 -5.31 13.48
CA ASP A 39 -5.33 -5.08 13.06
C ASP A 39 -6.10 -6.42 13.01
N PRO A 40 -7.08 -6.64 13.91
CA PRO A 40 -7.86 -7.88 13.94
C PRO A 40 -8.57 -8.22 12.62
N PHE A 41 -8.78 -7.21 11.74
CA PHE A 41 -9.37 -7.43 10.44
C PHE A 41 -8.57 -8.40 9.58
N PHE A 42 -7.25 -8.34 9.65
CA PHE A 42 -6.33 -9.20 8.90
C PHE A 42 -6.03 -10.53 9.60
N ASN A 43 -6.43 -10.68 10.86
CA ASN A 43 -6.17 -11.91 11.61
C ASN A 43 -7.35 -12.88 11.47
N VAL A 44 -7.25 -13.78 10.49
CA VAL A 44 -8.32 -14.75 10.16
C VAL A 44 -7.92 -16.15 10.64
N PRO A 45 -8.58 -16.71 11.65
CA PRO A 45 -8.30 -18.07 12.11
C PRO A 45 -8.63 -19.09 11.01
N THR A 46 -7.87 -20.18 10.96
CA THR A 46 -7.99 -21.24 9.95
C THR A 46 -9.41 -21.82 9.85
N SER A 47 -10.14 -21.88 10.96
CA SER A 47 -11.52 -22.34 11.00
C SER A 47 -12.47 -21.56 10.10
N GLN A 48 -12.17 -20.30 9.83
CA GLN A 48 -13.03 -19.43 9.02
C GLN A 48 -12.85 -19.63 7.51
N TYR A 49 -11.71 -20.13 7.04
CA TYR A 49 -11.45 -20.28 5.59
C TYR A 49 -11.16 -21.71 5.12
N LYS A 50 -10.79 -22.67 6.00
CA LYS A 50 -10.34 -24.01 5.62
C LYS A 50 -11.34 -24.80 4.77
N ASN A 51 -12.66 -24.57 4.97
CA ASN A 51 -13.75 -25.27 4.29
C ASN A 51 -14.56 -24.33 3.39
N LYS A 52 -13.97 -23.22 2.98
CA LYS A 52 -14.63 -22.24 2.13
C LYS A 52 -14.22 -22.40 0.67
N GLU A 53 -15.14 -22.06 -0.21
CA GLU A 53 -14.86 -22.01 -1.64
C GLU A 53 -13.93 -20.82 -1.96
N HIS A 54 -13.22 -20.92 -3.08
CA HIS A 54 -12.39 -19.83 -3.57
C HIS A 54 -13.25 -18.60 -3.85
N GLY A 55 -12.73 -17.43 -3.63
CA GLY A 55 -13.42 -16.16 -3.80
C GLY A 55 -14.52 -15.90 -2.78
N GLN A 56 -14.82 -16.83 -1.86
CA GLN A 56 -15.85 -16.60 -0.87
C GLN A 56 -15.45 -15.51 0.10
N LEU A 57 -16.25 -14.43 0.16
CA LEU A 57 -16.05 -13.31 1.08
C LEU A 57 -16.16 -13.80 2.54
N LEU A 58 -15.14 -13.51 3.34
CA LEU A 58 -15.08 -13.84 4.77
C LEU A 58 -15.42 -12.64 5.64
N ARG A 59 -14.87 -11.49 5.29
CA ARG A 59 -15.05 -10.22 6.01
C ARG A 59 -15.00 -9.06 5.05
N SER A 60 -15.69 -7.98 5.40
CA SER A 60 -15.54 -6.70 4.70
C SER A 60 -15.69 -5.53 5.67
N ARG A 61 -15.06 -4.43 5.35
CA ARG A 61 -15.27 -3.16 6.04
C ARG A 61 -15.22 -2.00 5.05
N LYS A 62 -15.94 -0.94 5.35
CA LYS A 62 -15.92 0.28 4.55
C LYS A 62 -14.64 1.06 4.85
N LEU A 63 -14.06 1.62 3.80
CA LEU A 63 -12.98 2.60 3.85
C LEU A 63 -13.44 3.89 3.18
N PRO A 64 -12.78 5.03 3.47
CA PRO A 64 -12.99 6.23 2.69
C PRO A 64 -12.64 6.01 1.21
N ALA A 65 -13.51 6.45 0.32
CA ALA A 65 -13.25 6.41 -1.12
C ALA A 65 -12.52 7.68 -1.55
N PHE A 66 -11.24 7.77 -1.23
CA PHE A 66 -10.44 8.94 -1.55
C PHE A 66 -10.40 9.18 -3.06
N LEU A 67 -10.47 10.45 -3.45
CA LEU A 67 -10.44 10.90 -4.84
C LEU A 67 -11.59 10.37 -5.73
N VAL A 68 -12.61 9.70 -5.15
CA VAL A 68 -13.78 9.19 -5.87
C VAL A 68 -15.05 9.78 -5.25
N PRO A 69 -15.47 11.00 -5.63
CA PRO A 69 -16.64 11.65 -5.06
C PRO A 69 -17.92 10.82 -5.21
N GLY A 70 -18.66 10.63 -4.13
CA GLY A 70 -19.87 9.81 -4.10
C GLY A 70 -19.67 8.31 -4.27
N GLY A 71 -18.41 7.87 -4.45
CA GLY A 71 -18.05 6.46 -4.57
C GLY A 71 -17.96 5.74 -3.23
N SER A 72 -17.52 4.50 -3.29
CA SER A 72 -17.30 3.66 -2.11
C SER A 72 -16.00 2.89 -2.21
N ALA A 73 -15.31 2.70 -1.09
CA ALA A 73 -14.19 1.78 -0.97
C ALA A 73 -14.52 0.70 0.07
N THR A 74 -14.20 -0.53 -0.24
CA THR A 74 -14.46 -1.68 0.63
C THR A 74 -13.19 -2.52 0.71
N GLN A 75 -12.68 -2.69 1.91
CA GLN A 75 -11.63 -3.65 2.18
C GLN A 75 -12.26 -5.03 2.42
N MET A 76 -11.67 -6.05 1.85
CA MET A 76 -12.22 -7.41 1.84
C MET A 76 -11.18 -8.41 2.29
N VAL A 77 -11.66 -9.47 2.93
CA VAL A 77 -10.91 -10.71 3.18
C VAL A 77 -11.73 -11.84 2.55
N PHE A 78 -11.09 -12.68 1.76
CA PHE A 78 -11.74 -13.76 1.04
C PHE A 78 -10.93 -15.07 1.12
N ALA A 79 -11.61 -16.19 0.95
CA ALA A 79 -10.96 -17.49 0.91
C ALA A 79 -10.24 -17.69 -0.43
N THR A 80 -9.03 -18.25 -0.39
CA THR A 80 -8.22 -18.56 -1.58
C THR A 80 -7.33 -19.78 -1.33
N ARG A 81 -6.39 -20.06 -2.23
CA ARG A 81 -5.44 -21.17 -2.13
C ARG A 81 -4.00 -20.65 -2.17
N ASN A 82 -3.11 -21.35 -1.50
CA ASN A 82 -1.67 -21.09 -1.60
C ASN A 82 -1.05 -21.89 -2.76
N THR A 83 0.25 -21.75 -2.96
CA THR A 83 1.03 -22.44 -4.01
C THR A 83 0.86 -23.97 -4.00
N PHE A 84 0.58 -24.55 -2.85
CA PHE A 84 0.36 -26.00 -2.69
C PHE A 84 -1.13 -26.42 -2.74
N ASN A 85 -1.98 -25.55 -3.27
CA ASN A 85 -3.43 -25.74 -3.34
C ASN A 85 -4.10 -25.97 -1.98
N LYS A 86 -3.48 -25.49 -0.90
CA LYS A 86 -4.05 -25.55 0.46
C LYS A 86 -4.85 -24.30 0.76
N PRO A 87 -5.96 -24.43 1.54
CA PRO A 87 -6.75 -23.27 1.93
C PRO A 87 -5.93 -22.19 2.63
N THR A 88 -6.14 -20.96 2.24
CA THR A 88 -5.62 -19.75 2.85
C THR A 88 -6.62 -18.60 2.65
N TYR A 89 -6.24 -17.38 2.93
CA TYR A 89 -7.07 -16.21 2.64
C TYR A 89 -6.24 -15.13 1.97
N GLY A 90 -6.92 -14.32 1.17
CA GLY A 90 -6.41 -13.12 0.53
C GLY A 90 -7.13 -11.89 1.05
N THR A 91 -6.55 -10.74 0.77
CA THR A 91 -7.10 -9.42 1.09
C THR A 91 -7.07 -8.53 -0.15
N ALA A 92 -8.02 -7.60 -0.24
CA ALA A 92 -8.10 -6.66 -1.35
C ALA A 92 -8.86 -5.39 -0.95
N VAL A 93 -8.72 -4.34 -1.75
CA VAL A 93 -9.60 -3.17 -1.71
C VAL A 93 -10.35 -3.06 -3.03
N LEU A 94 -11.67 -2.92 -2.95
CA LEU A 94 -12.54 -2.61 -4.08
C LEU A 94 -13.02 -1.17 -3.97
N VAL A 95 -12.68 -0.35 -4.96
CA VAL A 95 -13.16 1.01 -5.12
C VAL A 95 -14.20 1.05 -6.22
N LYS A 96 -15.38 1.62 -5.96
CA LYS A 96 -16.47 1.74 -6.93
C LYS A 96 -16.88 3.20 -7.10
N PRO A 97 -17.18 3.65 -8.33
CA PRO A 97 -17.77 4.96 -8.55
C PRO A 97 -19.19 5.06 -7.96
N ALA A 98 -19.70 6.27 -7.86
CA ALA A 98 -21.12 6.50 -7.56
C ALA A 98 -22.00 5.76 -8.58
N ASN A 99 -23.10 5.18 -8.09
CA ASN A 99 -24.08 4.49 -8.95
C ASN A 99 -23.51 3.34 -9.78
N PHE A 100 -22.45 2.67 -9.31
CA PHE A 100 -21.85 1.53 -10.01
C PHE A 100 -22.89 0.41 -10.24
N PRO A 101 -23.12 0.00 -11.51
CA PRO A 101 -24.14 -0.99 -11.83
C PRO A 101 -23.73 -2.39 -11.31
N LYS A 102 -24.73 -3.24 -11.05
CA LYS A 102 -24.51 -4.61 -10.53
C LYS A 102 -23.57 -5.44 -11.41
N ASN A 103 -23.67 -5.26 -12.73
CA ASN A 103 -22.86 -5.96 -13.73
C ASN A 103 -21.82 -5.05 -14.36
N GLY A 104 -21.34 -4.05 -13.63
CA GLY A 104 -20.31 -3.12 -14.10
C GLY A 104 -18.94 -3.79 -14.25
N ASN A 105 -18.14 -3.24 -15.14
CA ASN A 105 -16.79 -3.74 -15.36
C ASN A 105 -15.84 -3.38 -14.22
N VAL A 106 -14.96 -4.32 -13.88
CA VAL A 106 -13.95 -4.17 -12.83
C VAL A 106 -12.56 -4.24 -13.47
N ILE A 107 -11.73 -3.27 -13.16
CA ILE A 107 -10.29 -3.32 -13.46
C ILE A 107 -9.58 -3.92 -12.26
N VAL A 108 -8.86 -5.01 -12.45
CA VAL A 108 -7.99 -5.59 -11.42
C VAL A 108 -6.60 -5.01 -11.61
N TYR A 109 -6.10 -4.34 -10.60
CA TYR A 109 -4.80 -3.69 -10.60
C TYR A 109 -3.86 -4.39 -9.63
N ASN A 110 -2.90 -5.11 -10.17
CA ASN A 110 -1.84 -5.71 -9.38
C ASN A 110 -0.75 -4.67 -9.16
N ASP A 111 -0.78 -4.04 -8.00
CA ASP A 111 0.26 -3.09 -7.62
C ASP A 111 1.60 -3.82 -7.52
N PHE A 112 2.67 -3.18 -7.97
CA PHE A 112 3.98 -3.77 -7.84
C PHE A 112 4.42 -3.75 -6.37
N ILE A 113 4.51 -4.93 -5.77
CA ILE A 113 5.04 -5.13 -4.42
C ILE A 113 6.49 -5.56 -4.59
N ASN A 114 7.42 -4.83 -4.02
CA ASN A 114 8.85 -5.14 -4.05
C ASN A 114 9.44 -5.24 -2.65
N SER A 115 8.64 -5.67 -1.69
CA SER A 115 9.01 -5.73 -0.28
C SER A 115 8.43 -6.98 0.36
N LEU A 116 9.21 -7.64 1.20
CA LEU A 116 8.78 -8.80 2.00
C LEU A 116 7.94 -8.42 3.23
N GLY A 117 7.66 -7.14 3.42
CA GLY A 117 6.92 -6.66 4.57
C GLY A 117 5.40 -6.71 4.36
N ILE A 118 4.67 -7.43 5.20
CA ILE A 118 3.20 -7.45 5.19
C ILE A 118 2.57 -6.06 5.39
N GLY A 119 3.29 -5.11 5.99
CA GLY A 119 2.88 -3.71 6.10
C GLY A 119 2.86 -2.97 4.76
N CYS A 120 3.49 -3.52 3.72
CA CYS A 120 3.50 -2.97 2.37
C CYS A 120 2.36 -3.49 1.50
N GLN A 121 1.47 -4.32 2.02
CA GLN A 121 0.32 -4.82 1.28
C GLN A 121 -0.60 -3.66 0.85
N PRO A 122 -1.03 -3.62 -0.42
CA PRO A 122 -1.84 -2.51 -0.95
C PRO A 122 -3.11 -2.23 -0.15
N SER A 123 -3.83 -3.27 0.29
CA SER A 123 -5.07 -3.09 1.05
C SER A 123 -4.83 -2.49 2.43
N PHE A 124 -3.72 -2.85 3.09
CA PHE A 124 -3.33 -2.27 4.36
C PHE A 124 -2.87 -0.82 4.18
N SER A 125 -2.04 -0.58 3.19
CA SER A 125 -1.56 0.76 2.84
C SER A 125 -2.70 1.70 2.48
N TYR A 126 -3.70 1.24 1.74
CA TYR A 126 -4.89 2.01 1.42
C TYR A 126 -5.68 2.42 2.67
N SER A 127 -5.76 1.54 3.67
CA SER A 127 -6.48 1.83 4.91
C SER A 127 -5.72 2.76 5.86
N ASN A 128 -4.41 2.92 5.66
CA ASN A 128 -3.49 3.54 6.60
C ASN A 128 -2.76 4.73 5.97
N LEU A 129 -3.50 5.74 5.57
CA LEU A 129 -3.13 6.88 4.74
C LEU A 129 -2.02 7.79 5.30
N ASN A 130 -0.94 7.24 5.80
CA ASN A 130 0.21 8.06 6.13
C ASN A 130 1.03 8.36 4.86
N PRO A 131 1.07 9.63 4.38
CA PRO A 131 1.78 10.00 3.16
C PRO A 131 3.27 9.64 3.16
N GLU A 132 3.90 9.70 4.32
CA GLU A 132 5.34 9.43 4.46
C GLU A 132 5.70 7.98 4.14
N TRP A 133 4.75 7.05 4.34
CA TRP A 133 5.00 5.63 4.16
C TRP A 133 4.32 5.02 2.95
N ASN A 134 3.44 5.78 2.28
CA ASN A 134 2.47 5.24 1.32
C ASN A 134 2.38 5.98 -0.01
N THR A 135 3.49 6.45 -0.57
CA THR A 135 3.50 7.04 -1.91
C THR A 135 2.80 6.16 -2.95
N ARG A 136 2.90 4.83 -2.82
CA ARG A 136 2.22 3.87 -3.70
C ARG A 136 0.72 3.87 -3.55
N SER A 137 0.21 3.97 -2.33
CA SER A 137 -1.23 4.04 -2.09
C SER A 137 -1.85 5.24 -2.79
N PHE A 138 -1.12 6.36 -2.88
CA PHE A 138 -1.57 7.51 -3.65
C PHE A 138 -1.64 7.21 -5.14
N ILE A 139 -0.66 6.51 -5.71
CA ILE A 139 -0.66 6.12 -7.11
C ILE A 139 -1.86 5.21 -7.40
N SER A 140 -2.07 4.19 -6.57
CA SER A 140 -3.22 3.29 -6.72
C SER A 140 -4.56 4.02 -6.56
N MET A 141 -4.65 5.02 -5.67
CA MET A 141 -5.83 5.87 -5.52
C MET A 141 -6.09 6.74 -6.76
N TRP A 142 -5.04 7.27 -7.38
CA TRP A 142 -5.15 8.02 -8.64
C TRP A 142 -5.67 7.13 -9.76
N TYR A 143 -5.15 5.91 -9.91
CA TYR A 143 -5.66 4.96 -10.89
C TYR A 143 -7.11 4.57 -10.60
N ALA A 144 -7.47 4.37 -9.33
CA ALA A 144 -8.85 4.11 -8.94
C ALA A 144 -9.78 5.29 -9.28
N ALA A 145 -9.31 6.54 -9.08
CA ALA A 145 -10.07 7.73 -9.44
C ALA A 145 -10.27 7.85 -10.96
N ILE A 146 -9.23 7.57 -11.74
CA ILE A 146 -9.32 7.53 -13.21
C ILE A 146 -10.30 6.44 -13.64
N ALA A 147 -10.19 5.22 -13.14
CA ALA A 147 -11.09 4.13 -13.44
C ALA A 147 -12.55 4.49 -13.11
N ALA A 148 -12.77 5.07 -11.93
CA ALA A 148 -14.09 5.51 -11.47
C ALA A 148 -14.67 6.63 -12.34
N HIS A 149 -13.85 7.55 -12.85
CA HIS A 149 -14.28 8.59 -13.81
C HIS A 149 -14.85 7.98 -15.09
N TYR A 150 -14.28 6.86 -15.55
CA TYR A 150 -14.77 6.13 -16.71
C TYR A 150 -15.84 5.08 -16.37
N GLY A 151 -16.35 5.05 -15.14
CA GLY A 151 -17.43 4.16 -14.72
C GLY A 151 -16.99 2.73 -14.37
N TYR A 152 -15.70 2.46 -14.26
CA TYR A 152 -15.16 1.16 -13.83
C TYR A 152 -15.01 1.08 -12.31
N ALA A 153 -15.25 -0.09 -11.74
CA ALA A 153 -14.73 -0.39 -10.41
C ALA A 153 -13.23 -0.77 -10.51
N PHE A 154 -12.51 -0.59 -9.41
CA PHE A 154 -11.09 -0.82 -9.35
C PHE A 154 -10.76 -1.71 -8.16
N LEU A 155 -10.21 -2.89 -8.43
CA LEU A 155 -9.86 -3.89 -7.43
C LEU A 155 -8.33 -3.94 -7.27
N ILE A 156 -7.87 -3.83 -6.04
CA ILE A 156 -6.44 -3.85 -5.68
C ILE A 156 -6.24 -5.04 -4.73
N PRO A 157 -5.83 -6.22 -5.24
CA PRO A 157 -5.56 -7.39 -4.42
C PRO A 157 -4.16 -7.33 -3.78
N ASP A 158 -4.04 -7.91 -2.59
CA ASP A 158 -2.74 -8.17 -1.96
C ASP A 158 -2.19 -9.50 -2.49
N HIS A 159 -1.73 -9.49 -3.73
CA HIS A 159 -1.42 -10.70 -4.49
C HIS A 159 -0.28 -11.56 -3.91
N GLU A 160 0.59 -11.01 -3.06
CA GLU A 160 1.58 -11.79 -2.32
C GLU A 160 1.00 -12.47 -1.07
N GLY A 161 -0.24 -12.12 -0.71
CA GLY A 161 -0.94 -12.64 0.45
C GLY A 161 -0.32 -12.23 1.78
N MET A 162 -0.94 -12.64 2.89
CA MET A 162 -0.55 -12.23 4.24
C MET A 162 0.80 -12.78 4.73
N LYS A 163 1.47 -13.61 3.92
CA LYS A 163 2.82 -14.08 4.20
C LYS A 163 3.88 -13.35 3.38
N ALA A 164 3.48 -12.35 2.60
CA ALA A 164 4.35 -11.62 1.67
C ALA A 164 5.20 -12.60 0.83
N ALA A 165 4.52 -13.55 0.18
CA ALA A 165 5.16 -14.62 -0.57
C ALA A 165 5.66 -14.10 -1.93
N TYR A 166 6.69 -13.27 -1.88
CA TYR A 166 7.30 -12.65 -3.05
C TYR A 166 7.67 -13.69 -4.11
N THR A 167 7.32 -13.41 -5.36
CA THR A 167 7.52 -14.30 -6.52
C THR A 167 6.77 -15.66 -6.48
N ALA A 168 5.86 -15.88 -5.54
CA ALA A 168 5.04 -17.07 -5.50
C ALA A 168 3.89 -16.97 -6.51
N ASN A 169 4.20 -17.02 -7.81
CA ASN A 169 3.27 -16.71 -8.91
C ASN A 169 1.97 -17.53 -8.88
N ILE A 170 2.01 -18.80 -8.47
CA ILE A 170 0.80 -19.64 -8.36
C ILE A 170 -0.13 -19.09 -7.26
N HIS A 171 0.44 -18.74 -6.11
CA HIS A 171 -0.34 -18.12 -5.03
C HIS A 171 -0.92 -16.76 -5.46
N SER A 172 -0.10 -15.94 -6.10
CA SER A 172 -0.54 -14.63 -6.62
C SER A 172 -1.67 -14.78 -7.63
N GLY A 173 -1.57 -15.77 -8.54
CA GLY A 173 -2.63 -16.10 -9.49
C GLY A 173 -3.94 -16.46 -8.80
N HIS A 174 -3.92 -17.28 -7.75
CA HIS A 174 -5.12 -17.58 -6.97
C HIS A 174 -5.71 -16.33 -6.33
N VAL A 175 -4.90 -15.50 -5.65
CA VAL A 175 -5.40 -14.28 -4.99
C VAL A 175 -6.01 -13.29 -5.98
N ILE A 176 -5.49 -13.22 -7.21
CA ILE A 176 -5.96 -12.30 -8.24
C ILE A 176 -7.28 -12.77 -8.87
N LEU A 177 -7.44 -14.09 -9.05
CA LEU A 177 -8.57 -14.68 -9.79
C LEU A 177 -9.75 -15.06 -8.89
N ASP A 178 -9.52 -15.25 -7.58
CA ASP A 178 -10.54 -15.57 -6.58
C ASP A 178 -11.22 -14.30 -6.05
#